data_dea021773a28a7fee3e9fb6172be3136
#
_entry.id   dea021773a28a7fee3e9fb6172be3136
#
_cell.length_a   1.000
_cell.length_b   1.000
_cell.length_c   1.000
_cell.angle_alpha   90.00
_cell.angle_beta   90.00
_cell.angle_gamma   90.00
#
_symmetry.space_group_name_H-M   'P 1'
#
loop_
_entity.id
_entity.type
_entity.pdbx_description
1 polymer ?
#
loop_
_entity_poly.entity_id
_entity_poly.type
_entity_poly.pdbx_seq_one_letter_code
_entity_poly.pdbx_strand_id
1 'polypeptide(L)'
;MFATTVSVPQAIKEILSSNNLYLQALLSGIANYTALAQKIKPDIEKLTGSNVNKGTIVVAIKRLVDNLRNDEGIQNNPTVTNAHPIIEGARMSLTGNIIDIDFNESKFDQLSYIFDRLLEREVNHNYNLFQTDKQIRLLVDDVKEVRNIVATASKKFDGRIKGGLSKITIRIPSILNEINNNTYYNFISSVSDMIYNCRIHVQDAFFTPNEIVLILDNEDAARTYELLRAKITK
;
A
#
# COMPACT_ATOMS: atom_id res chain seq x y z
N MET A 1 33.32 -1.21 22.95
CA MET A 1 31.98 -1.50 22.39
C MET A 1 32.00 -2.95 21.92
N PHE A 2 31.41 -3.86 22.68
CA PHE A 2 31.32 -5.27 22.28
C PHE A 2 30.24 -5.35 21.21
N ALA A 3 30.64 -5.68 19.98
CA ALA A 3 29.69 -6.01 18.92
C ALA A 3 28.96 -7.31 19.37
N THR A 4 27.67 -7.21 19.64
CA THR A 4 26.83 -8.37 19.89
C THR A 4 26.79 -9.19 18.62
N THR A 5 27.53 -10.30 18.60
CA THR A 5 27.53 -11.25 17.47
C THR A 5 26.14 -11.87 17.37
N VAL A 6 25.44 -11.60 16.28
CA VAL A 6 24.13 -12.16 15.98
C VAL A 6 24.30 -13.67 15.74
N SER A 7 23.46 -14.50 16.37
CA SER A 7 23.49 -15.95 16.12
C SER A 7 22.95 -16.30 14.73
N VAL A 8 23.39 -17.43 14.15
CA VAL A 8 22.91 -17.88 12.83
C VAL A 8 21.38 -17.98 12.75
N PRO A 9 20.65 -18.57 13.72
CA PRO A 9 19.20 -18.59 13.70
C PRO A 9 18.57 -17.19 13.74
N GLN A 10 19.17 -16.27 14.51
CA GLN A 10 18.69 -14.89 14.59
C GLN A 10 18.89 -14.13 13.28
N ALA A 11 20.06 -14.27 12.66
CA ALA A 11 20.34 -13.68 11.35
C ALA A 11 19.38 -14.19 10.26
N ILE A 12 19.10 -15.50 10.26
CA ILE A 12 18.12 -16.10 9.34
C ILE A 12 16.72 -15.52 9.57
N LYS A 13 16.29 -15.43 10.83
CA LYS A 13 14.99 -14.86 11.18
C LYS A 13 14.88 -13.41 10.69
N GLU A 14 15.91 -12.60 10.90
CA GLU A 14 15.95 -11.20 10.45
C GLU A 14 15.86 -11.07 8.92
N ILE A 15 16.68 -11.84 8.19
CA ILE A 15 16.69 -11.83 6.72
C ILE A 15 15.34 -12.29 6.16
N LEU A 16 14.76 -13.36 6.68
CA LEU A 16 13.49 -13.89 6.20
C LEU A 16 12.31 -12.99 6.56
N SER A 17 12.34 -12.36 7.74
CA SER A 17 11.30 -11.40 8.16
C SER A 17 11.35 -10.08 7.36
N SER A 18 12.53 -9.67 6.91
CA SER A 18 12.69 -8.48 6.06
C SER A 18 12.32 -8.72 4.59
N ASN A 19 12.16 -9.99 4.19
CA ASN A 19 11.82 -10.36 2.82
C ASN A 19 10.60 -11.29 2.79
N ASN A 20 9.43 -10.67 2.70
CA ASN A 20 8.14 -11.39 2.70
C ASN A 20 8.05 -12.45 1.59
N LEU A 21 8.66 -12.22 0.43
CA LEU A 21 8.67 -13.17 -0.69
C LEU A 21 9.34 -14.50 -0.31
N TYR A 22 10.49 -14.43 0.38
CA TYR A 22 11.18 -15.64 0.83
C TYR A 22 10.36 -16.42 1.86
N LEU A 23 9.77 -15.70 2.79
CA LEU A 23 8.94 -16.30 3.83
C LEU A 23 7.71 -16.99 3.24
N GLN A 24 6.99 -16.31 2.35
CA GLN A 24 5.82 -16.88 1.67
C GLN A 24 6.18 -18.10 0.82
N ALA A 25 7.27 -18.05 0.07
CA ALA A 25 7.73 -19.19 -0.74
C ALA A 25 8.08 -20.41 0.13
N LEU A 26 8.64 -20.19 1.32
CA LEU A 26 8.95 -21.26 2.28
C LEU A 26 7.67 -21.86 2.88
N LEU A 27 6.75 -21.02 3.31
CA LEU A 27 5.52 -21.45 3.99
C LEU A 27 4.56 -22.16 3.03
N SER A 28 4.51 -21.73 1.76
CA SER A 28 3.75 -22.41 0.70
C SER A 28 4.38 -23.71 0.21
N GLY A 29 5.63 -24.00 0.62
CA GLY A 29 6.32 -25.23 0.25
C GLY A 29 6.91 -25.24 -1.17
N ILE A 30 6.87 -24.11 -1.90
CA ILE A 30 7.43 -24.00 -3.26
C ILE A 30 8.94 -23.65 -3.26
N ALA A 31 9.47 -23.20 -2.13
CA ALA A 31 10.88 -22.81 -2.03
C ALA A 31 11.82 -24.01 -1.98
N ASN A 32 12.88 -23.95 -2.76
CA ASN A 32 14.02 -24.86 -2.59
C ASN A 32 14.91 -24.34 -1.45
N TYR A 33 14.88 -25.01 -0.32
CA TYR A 33 15.64 -24.63 0.90
C TYR A 33 17.14 -24.51 0.65
N THR A 34 17.71 -25.37 -0.21
CA THR A 34 19.15 -25.39 -0.50
C THR A 34 19.53 -24.19 -1.38
N ALA A 35 18.70 -23.86 -2.37
CA ALA A 35 18.93 -22.70 -3.22
C ALA A 35 18.79 -21.40 -2.42
N LEU A 36 17.77 -21.31 -1.57
CA LEU A 36 17.57 -20.16 -0.69
C LEU A 36 18.73 -20.00 0.30
N ALA A 37 19.15 -21.08 0.95
CA ALA A 37 20.32 -21.06 1.85
C ALA A 37 21.59 -20.55 1.17
N GLN A 38 21.81 -20.93 -0.08
CA GLN A 38 22.95 -20.44 -0.87
C GLN A 38 22.81 -18.94 -1.20
N LYS A 39 21.59 -18.49 -1.49
CA LYS A 39 21.29 -17.09 -1.81
C LYS A 39 21.54 -16.17 -0.62
N ILE A 40 21.08 -16.56 0.59
CA ILE A 40 21.16 -15.71 1.79
C ILE A 40 22.45 -15.91 2.61
N LYS A 41 23.29 -16.90 2.27
CA LYS A 41 24.54 -17.19 2.98
C LYS A 41 25.44 -15.95 3.13
N PRO A 42 25.72 -15.13 2.08
CA PRO A 42 26.57 -13.95 2.23
C PRO A 42 26.04 -12.94 3.26
N ASP A 43 24.73 -12.77 3.30
CA ASP A 43 24.08 -11.83 4.24
C ASP A 43 24.17 -12.36 5.68
N ILE A 44 24.01 -13.67 5.87
CA ILE A 44 24.18 -14.33 7.18
C ILE A 44 25.62 -14.16 7.67
N GLU A 45 26.60 -14.43 6.81
CA GLU A 45 28.02 -14.30 7.17
C GLU A 45 28.38 -12.85 7.52
N LYS A 46 27.79 -11.89 6.84
CA LYS A 46 27.92 -10.46 7.16
C LYS A 46 27.36 -10.12 8.53
N LEU A 47 26.17 -10.63 8.87
CA LEU A 47 25.50 -10.37 10.17
C LEU A 47 26.17 -11.08 11.33
N THR A 48 26.65 -12.31 11.11
CA THR A 48 27.27 -13.13 12.17
C THR A 48 28.77 -12.90 12.33
N GLY A 49 29.42 -12.28 11.31
CA GLY A 49 30.86 -12.11 11.28
C GLY A 49 31.66 -13.43 11.14
N SER A 50 31.00 -14.54 10.77
CA SER A 50 31.62 -15.86 10.71
C SER A 50 31.21 -16.63 9.46
N ASN A 51 32.09 -17.54 8.99
CA ASN A 51 31.76 -18.43 7.89
C ASN A 51 30.77 -19.50 8.35
N VAL A 52 29.65 -19.65 7.66
CA VAL A 52 28.55 -20.55 8.03
C VAL A 52 28.39 -21.64 6.99
N ASN A 53 28.32 -22.90 7.43
CA ASN A 53 28.08 -24.03 6.53
C ASN A 53 26.65 -23.96 5.96
N LYS A 54 26.52 -24.18 4.64
CA LYS A 54 25.23 -24.17 3.93
C LYS A 54 24.22 -25.16 4.57
N GLY A 55 24.68 -26.34 5.00
CA GLY A 55 23.83 -27.32 5.65
C GLY A 55 23.22 -26.78 6.96
N THR A 56 23.99 -26.03 7.75
CA THR A 56 23.52 -25.38 8.97
C THR A 56 22.42 -24.39 8.69
N ILE A 57 22.55 -23.60 7.62
CA ILE A 57 21.54 -22.64 7.17
C ILE A 57 20.26 -23.37 6.78
N VAL A 58 20.35 -24.44 5.97
CA VAL A 58 19.18 -25.25 5.55
C VAL A 58 18.43 -25.80 6.76
N VAL A 59 19.14 -26.37 7.74
CA VAL A 59 18.52 -26.91 8.95
C VAL A 59 17.84 -25.81 9.76
N ALA A 60 18.48 -24.66 9.90
CA ALA A 60 17.92 -23.54 10.66
C ALA A 60 16.69 -22.94 9.97
N ILE A 61 16.69 -22.83 8.64
CA ILE A 61 15.49 -22.42 7.87
C ILE A 61 14.34 -23.41 8.09
N LYS A 62 14.59 -24.72 7.98
CA LYS A 62 13.57 -25.74 8.20
C LYS A 62 12.94 -25.62 9.60
N ARG A 63 13.77 -25.52 10.63
CA ARG A 63 13.30 -25.36 12.01
C ARG A 63 12.45 -24.09 12.17
N LEU A 64 12.86 -22.98 11.56
CA LEU A 64 12.09 -21.75 11.61
C LEU A 64 10.71 -21.93 10.96
N VAL A 65 10.66 -22.55 9.78
CA VAL A 65 9.41 -22.82 9.06
C VAL A 65 8.50 -23.76 9.83
N ASP A 66 9.07 -24.83 10.42
CA ASP A 66 8.31 -25.80 11.23
C ASP A 66 7.73 -25.14 12.49
N ASN A 67 8.51 -24.30 13.15
CA ASN A 67 8.02 -23.52 14.30
C ASN A 67 6.89 -22.58 13.88
N LEU A 68 7.05 -21.86 12.77
CA LEU A 68 6.02 -20.96 12.25
C LEU A 68 4.72 -21.70 11.85
N ARG A 69 4.83 -22.91 11.34
CA ARG A 69 3.65 -23.74 11.01
C ARG A 69 2.96 -24.34 12.22
N ASN A 70 3.72 -24.66 13.26
CA ASN A 70 3.20 -25.28 14.50
C ASN A 70 2.69 -24.25 15.51
N ASP A 71 3.02 -22.98 15.35
CA ASP A 71 2.55 -21.91 16.23
C ASP A 71 1.05 -21.70 15.97
N GLU A 72 0.19 -22.19 16.86
CA GLU A 72 -1.29 -22.11 16.74
C GLU A 72 -1.78 -20.66 16.55
N GLY A 73 -0.99 -19.66 17.00
CA GLY A 73 -1.21 -18.25 16.70
C GLY A 73 -1.10 -17.87 15.22
N ILE A 74 -0.42 -18.69 14.41
CA ILE A 74 -0.24 -18.41 12.97
C ILE A 74 -1.34 -19.06 12.13
N GLN A 75 -1.97 -20.13 12.58
CA GLN A 75 -3.16 -20.67 11.90
C GLN A 75 -4.33 -19.68 11.90
N ASN A 76 -4.38 -18.79 12.90
CA ASN A 76 -5.35 -17.70 12.99
C ASN A 76 -4.79 -16.33 12.53
N ASN A 77 -3.52 -16.27 12.12
CA ASN A 77 -2.91 -15.05 11.61
C ASN A 77 -3.02 -15.07 10.09
N PRO A 78 -3.90 -14.27 9.47
CA PRO A 78 -4.12 -14.26 8.03
C PRO A 78 -2.88 -13.87 7.22
N THR A 79 -1.77 -13.55 7.89
CA THR A 79 -0.49 -13.14 7.27
C THR A 79 0.30 -14.26 6.63
N VAL A 80 0.00 -15.54 6.93
CA VAL A 80 0.83 -16.68 6.49
C VAL A 80 0.09 -17.60 5.53
N THR A 81 -1.22 -17.52 5.48
CA THR A 81 -2.00 -18.27 4.50
C THR A 81 -2.12 -17.47 3.20
N ASN A 82 -1.86 -18.11 2.10
CA ASN A 82 -1.89 -17.67 0.70
C ASN A 82 -3.14 -16.88 0.22
N ALA A 83 -3.92 -16.36 1.08
CA ALA A 83 -5.00 -15.47 0.73
C ALA A 83 -4.49 -14.03 0.93
N HIS A 84 -4.54 -13.23 -0.11
CA HIS A 84 -4.60 -11.79 0.04
C HIS A 84 -5.52 -11.49 1.23
N PRO A 85 -5.12 -10.60 2.17
CA PRO A 85 -5.90 -10.38 3.37
C PRO A 85 -7.30 -9.91 2.97
N ILE A 86 -8.24 -10.83 3.06
CA ILE A 86 -9.65 -10.47 3.01
C ILE A 86 -9.90 -9.71 4.29
N ILE A 87 -10.16 -8.44 4.18
CA ILE A 87 -10.56 -7.64 5.33
C ILE A 87 -12.08 -7.73 5.41
N GLU A 88 -12.54 -8.56 6.31
CA GLU A 88 -13.96 -8.63 6.64
C GLU A 88 -14.48 -7.24 7.03
N GLY A 89 -15.51 -6.77 6.33
CA GLY A 89 -16.07 -5.44 6.52
C GLY A 89 -15.39 -4.30 5.74
N ALA A 90 -14.34 -4.56 4.97
CA ALA A 90 -13.81 -3.57 4.05
C ALA A 90 -14.85 -3.18 3.00
N ARG A 91 -14.95 -1.89 2.72
CA ARG A 91 -15.87 -1.34 1.71
C ARG A 91 -15.09 -0.67 0.62
N MET A 92 -15.48 -0.97 -0.63
CA MET A 92 -14.87 -0.34 -1.80
C MET A 92 -15.91 0.51 -2.53
N SER A 93 -15.46 1.65 -3.05
CA SER A 93 -16.23 2.50 -3.94
C SER A 93 -15.37 2.94 -5.12
N LEU A 94 -16.02 3.06 -6.29
CA LEU A 94 -15.45 3.65 -7.50
C LEU A 94 -16.20 4.94 -7.80
N THR A 95 -15.47 6.04 -7.91
CA THR A 95 -15.99 7.34 -8.33
C THR A 95 -15.27 7.74 -9.61
N GLY A 96 -16.02 7.86 -10.70
CA GLY A 96 -15.50 8.35 -11.98
C GLY A 96 -15.57 9.86 -12.10
N ASN A 97 -15.03 10.38 -13.22
CA ASN A 97 -15.06 11.79 -13.56
C ASN A 97 -14.49 12.69 -12.45
N ILE A 98 -13.23 12.49 -12.14
CA ILE A 98 -12.47 13.29 -11.19
C ILE A 98 -11.56 14.25 -11.97
N ILE A 99 -11.48 15.49 -11.49
CA ILE A 99 -10.47 16.47 -11.87
C ILE A 99 -9.42 16.55 -10.77
N ASP A 100 -8.19 16.55 -11.18
CA ASP A 100 -7.03 16.86 -10.34
C ASP A 100 -6.52 18.26 -10.71
N ILE A 101 -6.41 19.13 -9.72
CA ILE A 101 -5.76 20.41 -9.85
C ILE A 101 -4.56 20.47 -8.93
N ASP A 102 -3.40 20.81 -9.49
CA ASP A 102 -2.11 20.84 -8.85
C ASP A 102 -1.51 22.26 -8.94
N PHE A 103 -1.12 22.82 -7.80
CA PHE A 103 -0.47 24.10 -7.68
C PHE A 103 0.97 23.92 -7.19
N ASN A 104 1.93 24.51 -7.91
CA ASN A 104 3.37 24.39 -7.61
C ASN A 104 3.81 25.15 -6.35
N GLU A 105 2.96 26.00 -5.79
CA GLU A 105 3.23 26.72 -4.57
C GLU A 105 2.12 26.49 -3.56
N SER A 106 2.50 26.16 -2.34
CA SER A 106 1.55 25.96 -1.23
C SER A 106 1.12 27.30 -0.65
N LYS A 107 0.20 28.00 -1.32
CA LYS A 107 -0.38 29.25 -0.81
C LYS A 107 -1.82 29.03 -0.38
N PHE A 108 -2.14 29.45 0.83
CA PHE A 108 -3.48 29.36 1.37
C PHE A 108 -4.53 30.09 0.52
N ASP A 109 -4.14 31.19 -0.12
CA ASP A 109 -5.03 31.96 -1.01
C ASP A 109 -5.60 31.17 -2.19
N GLN A 110 -4.87 30.15 -2.66
CA GLN A 110 -5.31 29.27 -3.74
C GLN A 110 -6.50 28.41 -3.31
N LEU A 111 -6.39 27.85 -2.11
CA LEU A 111 -7.43 26.99 -1.53
C LEU A 111 -8.64 27.83 -1.11
N SER A 112 -8.42 28.92 -0.40
CA SER A 112 -9.48 29.85 0.02
C SER A 112 -10.32 30.26 -1.20
N TYR A 113 -9.68 30.67 -2.28
CA TYR A 113 -10.40 31.07 -3.49
C TYR A 113 -11.29 29.94 -4.05
N ILE A 114 -10.82 28.70 -4.06
CA ILE A 114 -11.59 27.56 -4.57
C ILE A 114 -12.74 27.25 -3.62
N PHE A 115 -12.46 27.12 -2.32
CA PHE A 115 -13.47 26.75 -1.33
C PHE A 115 -14.55 27.82 -1.18
N ASP A 116 -14.20 29.10 -1.17
CA ASP A 116 -15.18 30.19 -1.12
C ASP A 116 -16.17 30.08 -2.29
N ARG A 117 -15.65 29.79 -3.50
CA ARG A 117 -16.50 29.64 -4.69
C ARG A 117 -17.34 28.39 -4.70
N LEU A 118 -16.85 27.28 -4.12
CA LEU A 118 -17.61 26.06 -3.98
C LEU A 118 -18.75 26.24 -2.94
N LEU A 119 -18.46 26.91 -1.83
CA LEU A 119 -19.44 27.20 -0.77
C LEU A 119 -20.50 28.19 -1.25
N GLU A 120 -20.14 29.25 -1.98
CA GLU A 120 -21.09 30.22 -2.56
C GLU A 120 -22.17 29.57 -3.43
N ARG A 121 -21.87 28.41 -4.01
CA ARG A 121 -22.79 27.70 -4.91
C ARG A 121 -23.54 26.54 -4.27
N GLU A 122 -23.43 26.37 -2.96
CA GLU A 122 -24.03 25.24 -2.21
C GLU A 122 -23.67 23.86 -2.83
N VAL A 123 -22.49 23.78 -3.44
CA VAL A 123 -22.10 22.60 -4.17
C VAL A 123 -21.53 21.58 -3.18
N ASN A 124 -22.34 20.56 -2.88
CA ASN A 124 -21.92 19.46 -2.00
C ASN A 124 -21.08 18.46 -2.80
N HIS A 125 -19.78 18.70 -2.88
CA HIS A 125 -18.87 17.85 -3.64
C HIS A 125 -17.92 17.07 -2.73
N ASN A 126 -17.64 15.83 -3.13
CA ASN A 126 -16.55 15.08 -2.56
C ASN A 126 -15.23 15.66 -3.06
N TYR A 127 -14.36 16.01 -2.14
CA TYR A 127 -13.00 16.43 -2.49
C TYR A 127 -11.97 15.72 -1.61
N ASN A 128 -10.78 15.56 -2.14
CA ASN A 128 -9.60 15.17 -1.38
C ASN A 128 -8.54 16.24 -1.58
N LEU A 129 -7.99 16.74 -0.48
CA LEU A 129 -6.95 17.75 -0.46
C LEU A 129 -5.66 17.13 0.06
N PHE A 130 -4.59 17.32 -0.69
CA PHE A 130 -3.25 16.90 -0.30
C PHE A 130 -2.33 18.12 -0.32
N GLN A 131 -1.65 18.35 0.78
CA GLN A 131 -0.71 19.46 0.93
C GLN A 131 0.64 18.94 1.36
N THR A 132 1.68 19.40 0.67
CA THR A 132 3.08 19.25 1.05
C THR A 132 3.68 20.63 1.22
N ASP A 133 4.95 20.71 1.66
CA ASP A 133 5.64 22.00 1.84
C ASP A 133 5.72 22.83 0.55
N LYS A 134 5.62 22.19 -0.61
CA LYS A 134 5.84 22.83 -1.92
C LYS A 134 4.64 22.79 -2.84
N GLN A 135 3.63 21.99 -2.53
CA GLN A 135 2.56 21.67 -3.48
C GLN A 135 1.22 21.52 -2.77
N ILE A 136 0.19 22.06 -3.40
CA ILE A 136 -1.21 21.79 -3.05
C ILE A 136 -1.85 21.07 -4.20
N ARG A 137 -2.57 19.99 -3.89
CA ARG A 137 -3.28 19.19 -4.85
C ARG A 137 -4.70 18.92 -4.38
N LEU A 138 -5.65 19.18 -5.25
CA LEU A 138 -7.07 19.03 -4.97
C LEU A 138 -7.71 18.12 -6.01
N LEU A 139 -8.30 17.01 -5.56
CA LEU A 139 -9.12 16.11 -6.36
C LEU A 139 -10.59 16.43 -6.09
N VAL A 140 -11.34 16.71 -7.13
CA VAL A 140 -12.77 17.07 -7.06
C VAL A 140 -13.57 16.38 -8.15
N ASP A 141 -14.89 16.27 -7.96
CA ASP A 141 -15.79 15.73 -8.97
C ASP A 141 -15.81 16.65 -10.22
N ASP A 142 -15.70 16.06 -11.41
CA ASP A 142 -15.72 16.79 -12.71
C ASP A 142 -17.15 17.11 -13.11
N VAL A 143 -17.76 18.07 -12.42
CA VAL A 143 -19.05 18.64 -12.79
C VAL A 143 -18.86 20.04 -13.35
N LYS A 144 -19.81 20.52 -14.15
CA LYS A 144 -19.70 21.78 -14.89
C LYS A 144 -19.36 22.98 -14.00
N GLU A 145 -20.00 23.06 -12.84
CA GLU A 145 -19.83 24.14 -11.87
C GLU A 145 -18.41 24.14 -11.31
N VAL A 146 -17.92 22.98 -10.88
CA VAL A 146 -16.57 22.79 -10.35
C VAL A 146 -15.51 23.05 -11.42
N ARG A 147 -15.72 22.53 -12.63
CA ARG A 147 -14.79 22.73 -13.75
C ARG A 147 -14.52 24.21 -14.02
N ASN A 148 -15.55 25.06 -14.00
CA ASN A 148 -15.40 26.51 -14.20
C ASN A 148 -14.58 27.16 -13.07
N ILE A 149 -14.81 26.77 -11.81
CA ILE A 149 -14.07 27.29 -10.66
C ILE A 149 -12.60 26.87 -10.74
N VAL A 150 -12.35 25.58 -10.99
CA VAL A 150 -11.00 24.99 -11.09
C VAL A 150 -10.24 25.61 -12.26
N ALA A 151 -10.88 25.78 -13.44
CA ALA A 151 -10.26 26.41 -14.60
C ALA A 151 -9.88 27.89 -14.35
N THR A 152 -10.71 28.61 -13.59
CA THR A 152 -10.42 30.00 -13.20
C THR A 152 -9.28 30.07 -12.21
N ALA A 153 -9.28 29.17 -11.19
CA ALA A 153 -8.21 29.07 -10.21
C ALA A 153 -6.88 28.69 -10.86
N SER A 154 -6.88 27.72 -11.78
CA SER A 154 -5.70 27.31 -12.54
C SER A 154 -5.06 28.47 -13.27
N LYS A 155 -5.87 29.27 -13.98
CA LYS A 155 -5.37 30.46 -14.69
C LYS A 155 -4.83 31.54 -13.75
N LYS A 156 -5.48 31.74 -12.61
CA LYS A 156 -5.11 32.77 -11.63
C LYS A 156 -3.81 32.44 -10.88
N PHE A 157 -3.58 31.14 -10.59
CA PHE A 157 -2.50 30.68 -9.72
C PHE A 157 -1.51 29.75 -10.41
N ASP A 158 -1.51 29.71 -11.74
CA ASP A 158 -0.62 28.84 -12.54
C ASP A 158 -0.70 27.36 -12.13
N GLY A 159 -1.93 26.87 -11.96
CA GLY A 159 -2.20 25.48 -11.61
C GLY A 159 -2.29 24.59 -12.85
N ARG A 160 -1.93 23.32 -12.69
CA ARG A 160 -2.12 22.30 -13.72
C ARG A 160 -3.41 21.53 -13.46
N ILE A 161 -4.18 21.27 -14.51
CA ILE A 161 -5.43 20.50 -14.45
C ILE A 161 -5.25 19.21 -15.21
N LYS A 162 -5.62 18.10 -14.59
CA LYS A 162 -5.74 16.79 -15.23
C LYS A 162 -7.15 16.26 -15.00
N GLY A 163 -7.88 15.99 -16.08
CA GLY A 163 -9.19 15.32 -16.06
C GLY A 163 -9.09 13.89 -16.57
N GLY A 164 -10.26 13.23 -16.70
CA GLY A 164 -10.33 11.85 -17.16
C GLY A 164 -9.84 10.84 -16.13
N LEU A 165 -9.92 11.18 -14.86
CA LEU A 165 -9.49 10.36 -13.74
C LEU A 165 -10.67 9.72 -13.01
N SER A 166 -10.38 8.60 -12.36
CA SER A 166 -11.28 7.91 -11.44
C SER A 166 -10.59 7.64 -10.11
N LYS A 167 -11.38 7.57 -9.05
CA LYS A 167 -10.94 7.30 -7.69
C LYS A 167 -11.51 5.97 -7.21
N ILE A 168 -10.66 5.04 -6.79
CA ILE A 168 -11.05 3.87 -6.02
C ILE A 168 -10.72 4.15 -4.56
N THR A 169 -11.72 4.09 -3.70
CA THR A 169 -11.54 4.22 -2.25
C THR A 169 -11.81 2.87 -1.59
N ILE A 170 -10.84 2.38 -0.82
CA ILE A 170 -10.95 1.16 -0.02
C ILE A 170 -10.98 1.59 1.44
N ARG A 171 -12.14 1.51 2.08
CA ARG A 171 -12.30 1.85 3.49
C ARG A 171 -11.98 0.65 4.37
N ILE A 172 -11.11 0.88 5.34
CA ILE A 172 -10.63 -0.12 6.28
C ILE A 172 -11.47 0.00 7.55
N PRO A 173 -12.07 -1.08 8.06
CA PRO A 173 -12.80 -1.04 9.31
C PRO A 173 -11.90 -0.60 10.48
N SER A 174 -12.39 0.32 11.32
CA SER A 174 -11.63 0.88 12.45
C SER A 174 -11.18 -0.17 13.47
N ILE A 175 -11.92 -1.28 13.58
CA ILE A 175 -11.59 -2.39 14.47
C ILE A 175 -10.22 -3.02 14.16
N LEU A 176 -9.73 -2.90 12.92
CA LEU A 176 -8.41 -3.42 12.53
C LEU A 176 -7.26 -2.53 12.98
N ASN A 177 -7.52 -1.26 13.22
CA ASN A 177 -6.53 -0.33 13.75
C ASN A 177 -6.24 -0.56 15.23
N GLU A 178 -7.20 -1.17 15.95
CA GLU A 178 -7.07 -1.47 17.39
C GLU A 178 -6.40 -2.80 17.65
N ILE A 179 -6.49 -3.76 16.72
CA ILE A 179 -6.08 -5.15 16.96
C ILE A 179 -4.59 -5.39 16.67
N ASN A 180 -4.01 -4.79 15.65
CA ASN A 180 -2.58 -4.95 15.37
C ASN A 180 -2.13 -4.02 14.22
N ASN A 181 -1.12 -3.20 14.46
CA ASN A 181 -0.45 -2.42 13.41
C ASN A 181 0.03 -3.28 12.22
N ASN A 182 0.40 -4.54 12.47
CA ASN A 182 0.83 -5.48 11.44
C ASN A 182 -0.27 -5.79 10.41
N THR A 183 -1.54 -5.84 10.79
CA THR A 183 -2.64 -6.14 9.87
C THR A 183 -2.81 -5.05 8.83
N TYR A 184 -2.72 -3.79 9.24
CA TYR A 184 -2.78 -2.64 8.33
C TYR A 184 -1.61 -2.63 7.34
N TYR A 185 -0.37 -2.82 7.80
CA TYR A 185 0.80 -2.85 6.93
C TYR A 185 0.77 -4.03 5.95
N ASN A 186 0.31 -5.18 6.38
CA ASN A 186 0.12 -6.34 5.52
C ASN A 186 -0.94 -6.10 4.45
N PHE A 187 -1.99 -5.35 4.79
CA PHE A 187 -3.01 -4.98 3.83
C PHE A 187 -2.48 -4.02 2.76
N ILE A 188 -1.75 -2.98 3.17
CA ILE A 188 -1.07 -2.07 2.23
C ILE A 188 -0.14 -2.85 1.29
N SER A 189 0.70 -3.73 1.86
CA SER A 189 1.60 -4.58 1.08
C SER A 189 0.82 -5.42 0.06
N SER A 190 -0.26 -6.06 0.47
CA SER A 190 -1.07 -6.90 -0.42
C SER A 190 -1.77 -6.10 -1.52
N VAL A 191 -2.27 -4.91 -1.23
CA VAL A 191 -2.84 -4.01 -2.26
C VAL A 191 -1.74 -3.59 -3.24
N SER A 192 -0.55 -3.24 -2.74
CA SER A 192 0.59 -2.87 -3.56
C SER A 192 1.07 -4.03 -4.45
N ASP A 193 1.13 -5.26 -3.91
CA ASP A 193 1.46 -6.47 -4.65
C ASP A 193 0.43 -6.76 -5.75
N MET A 194 -0.87 -6.56 -5.48
CA MET A 194 -1.93 -6.70 -6.48
C MET A 194 -1.78 -5.69 -7.61
N ILE A 195 -1.53 -4.42 -7.28
CA ILE A 195 -1.29 -3.36 -8.25
C ILE A 195 -0.10 -3.74 -9.14
N TYR A 196 1.00 -4.15 -8.55
CA TYR A 196 2.22 -4.54 -9.27
C TYR A 196 2.00 -5.77 -10.16
N ASN A 197 1.48 -6.87 -9.61
CA ASN A 197 1.31 -8.15 -10.30
C ASN A 197 0.26 -8.07 -11.42
N CYS A 198 -0.78 -7.27 -11.25
CA CYS A 198 -1.82 -7.05 -12.27
C CYS A 198 -1.44 -5.97 -13.28
N ARG A 199 -0.24 -5.35 -13.14
CA ARG A 199 0.25 -4.25 -13.97
C ARG A 199 -0.76 -3.11 -14.08
N ILE A 200 -1.35 -2.75 -12.95
CA ILE A 200 -2.30 -1.65 -12.85
C ILE A 200 -1.52 -0.35 -12.88
N HIS A 201 -1.85 0.54 -13.81
CA HIS A 201 -1.26 1.86 -13.88
C HIS A 201 -1.98 2.81 -12.93
N VAL A 202 -1.39 3.02 -11.75
CA VAL A 202 -1.88 3.96 -10.74
C VAL A 202 -1.20 5.31 -10.95
N GLN A 203 -1.99 6.37 -11.13
CA GLN A 203 -1.49 7.75 -11.25
C GLN A 203 -1.01 8.25 -9.89
N ASP A 204 -1.76 7.86 -8.84
CA ASP A 204 -1.45 8.23 -7.47
C ASP A 204 -2.08 7.29 -6.45
N ALA A 205 -1.49 7.17 -5.27
CA ALA A 205 -2.00 6.37 -4.17
C ALA A 205 -1.81 7.09 -2.84
N PHE A 206 -2.88 7.17 -2.05
CA PHE A 206 -2.88 7.77 -0.72
C PHE A 206 -3.27 6.73 0.30
N PHE A 207 -2.46 6.60 1.35
CA PHE A 207 -2.64 5.64 2.41
C PHE A 207 -2.89 6.38 3.72
N THR A 208 -4.07 6.17 4.29
CA THR A 208 -4.42 6.67 5.62
C THR A 208 -4.79 5.48 6.51
N PRO A 209 -4.82 5.62 7.84
CA PRO A 209 -5.21 4.53 8.73
C PRO A 209 -6.58 3.93 8.43
N ASN A 210 -7.49 4.73 7.85
CA ASN A 210 -8.89 4.34 7.66
C ASN A 210 -9.25 4.03 6.20
N GLU A 211 -8.40 4.45 5.24
CA GLU A 211 -8.70 4.25 3.83
C GLU A 211 -7.44 4.27 2.95
N ILE A 212 -7.53 3.55 1.84
CA ILE A 212 -6.60 3.63 0.73
C ILE A 212 -7.35 4.26 -0.45
N VAL A 213 -6.76 5.29 -1.03
CA VAL A 213 -7.31 5.97 -2.21
C VAL A 213 -6.35 5.78 -3.37
N LEU A 214 -6.84 5.19 -4.46
CA LEU A 214 -6.10 5.01 -5.70
C LEU A 214 -6.69 5.92 -6.77
N ILE A 215 -5.85 6.66 -7.46
CA ILE A 215 -6.21 7.49 -8.61
C ILE A 215 -5.71 6.83 -9.87
N LEU A 216 -6.62 6.64 -10.83
CA LEU A 216 -6.36 5.94 -12.09
C LEU A 216 -6.97 6.72 -13.26
N ASP A 217 -6.52 6.41 -14.46
CA ASP A 217 -7.22 6.86 -15.65
C ASP A 217 -8.59 6.15 -15.76
N ASN A 218 -9.60 6.84 -16.27
CA ASN A 218 -10.98 6.32 -16.35
C ASN A 218 -11.07 4.96 -17.05
N GLU A 219 -10.21 4.75 -18.06
CA GLU A 219 -10.19 3.51 -18.87
C GLU A 219 -9.83 2.28 -18.05
N ASP A 220 -8.94 2.42 -17.06
CA ASP A 220 -8.44 1.33 -16.22
C ASP A 220 -9.27 1.12 -14.95
N ALA A 221 -10.08 2.08 -14.58
CA ALA A 221 -10.69 2.14 -13.26
C ALA A 221 -11.67 0.99 -12.98
N ALA A 222 -12.56 0.69 -13.93
CA ALA A 222 -13.56 -0.37 -13.76
C ALA A 222 -12.90 -1.76 -13.63
N ARG A 223 -11.93 -2.05 -14.50
CA ARG A 223 -11.17 -3.32 -14.45
C ARG A 223 -10.41 -3.44 -13.13
N THR A 224 -9.75 -2.37 -12.71
CA THR A 224 -8.99 -2.35 -11.45
C THR A 224 -9.91 -2.58 -10.26
N TYR A 225 -11.07 -1.92 -10.23
CA TYR A 225 -12.06 -2.09 -9.18
C TYR A 225 -12.50 -3.54 -9.05
N GLU A 226 -12.85 -4.20 -10.15
CA GLU A 226 -13.28 -5.61 -10.12
C GLU A 226 -12.15 -6.55 -9.68
N LEU A 227 -10.92 -6.33 -10.13
CA LEU A 227 -9.75 -7.11 -9.71
C LEU A 227 -9.50 -7.00 -8.20
N LEU A 228 -9.55 -5.80 -7.66
CA LEU A 228 -9.35 -5.57 -6.23
C LEU A 228 -10.52 -6.11 -5.41
N ARG A 229 -11.76 -5.87 -5.86
CA ARG A 229 -12.97 -6.36 -5.21
C ARG A 229 -12.97 -7.88 -5.04
N ALA A 230 -12.65 -8.61 -6.10
CA ALA A 230 -12.61 -10.08 -6.07
C ALA A 230 -11.64 -10.66 -5.02
N LYS A 231 -10.66 -9.85 -4.57
CA LYS A 231 -9.62 -10.28 -3.63
C LYS A 231 -9.73 -9.66 -2.24
N ILE A 232 -10.36 -8.53 -2.12
CA ILE A 232 -10.45 -7.76 -0.86
C ILE A 232 -11.79 -7.99 -0.15
N THR A 233 -12.88 -8.08 -0.91
CA THR A 233 -14.22 -8.27 -0.35
C THR A 233 -14.73 -9.66 -0.70
N LYS A 234 -15.07 -10.42 0.32
CA LYS A 234 -15.88 -11.65 0.21
C LYS A 234 -17.27 -11.39 0.71
#